data_de803bd88562214e1827b288f4f068ed
#
_entry.id   de803bd88562214e1827b288f4f068ed
#
_cell.length_a   1.000
_cell.length_b   1.000
_cell.length_c   1.000
_cell.angle_alpha   90.00
_cell.angle_beta   90.00
_cell.angle_gamma   90.00
#
_symmetry.space_group_name_H-M   'P 1'
#
loop_
_entity.id
_entity.type
_entity.pdbx_description
1 polymer ?
#
loop_
_entity_poly.entity_id
_entity_poly.type
_entity_poly.pdbx_seq_one_letter_code
_entity_poly.pdbx_strand_id
1 'polypeptide(L)'
;MTTLLLYIGLIIISTIVVWKSSDLLEGSSQRLATYYKLPAVVQGAIITAIGSSFPELSTTVLSTLLHGEFELGVGAIVGSAIFNILMIPALSGLTSKKLSADRILIYKDAQFYITSVAVLLLTFSLAVIYHPVPNKELVGSMTREIAMVPLLLYVLYIFLQQQETADYQKSKSKDKVENIKAGKEWLKLLGSLILIVGGVEGLVRGALFLGEYLETPSFFWGITVIAAATSIPDAFVSVKMARQGEGIISLANVIGSNIFDLLVAIPVGVLIAGSSEVDFALAVPLMLFLTFATILLFAMLRTKLILSSAESWILLLLYVLFIVWMILETFGGMSLLSESQGG
;
A
#
# COMPACT_ATOMS: atom_id res chain seq x y z
N MET A 1 -20.61 25.38 0.65
CA MET A 1 -19.30 25.83 0.11
C MET A 1 -18.24 25.97 1.19
N THR A 2 -18.48 26.65 2.30
CA THR A 2 -17.52 26.81 3.41
C THR A 2 -17.12 25.46 4.03
N THR A 3 -18.08 24.58 4.28
CA THR A 3 -17.83 23.23 4.85
C THR A 3 -16.99 22.37 3.90
N LEU A 4 -17.25 22.39 2.60
CA LEU A 4 -16.47 21.68 1.59
C LEU A 4 -15.00 22.12 1.60
N LEU A 5 -14.76 23.44 1.62
CA LEU A 5 -13.40 23.99 1.69
C LEU A 5 -12.65 23.57 2.98
N LEU A 6 -13.39 23.49 4.11
CA LEU A 6 -12.81 23.01 5.38
C LEU A 6 -12.35 21.54 5.29
N TYR A 7 -13.17 20.66 4.68
CA TYR A 7 -12.79 19.24 4.55
C TYR A 7 -11.70 19.01 3.50
N ILE A 8 -11.68 19.78 2.41
CA ILE A 8 -10.54 19.79 1.47
C ILE A 8 -9.27 20.24 2.20
N GLY A 9 -9.35 21.31 3.00
CA GLY A 9 -8.25 21.77 3.84
C GLY A 9 -7.79 20.71 4.84
N LEU A 10 -8.74 19.99 5.47
CA LEU A 10 -8.46 18.88 6.37
C LEU A 10 -7.69 17.77 5.65
N ILE A 11 -8.11 17.34 4.45
CA ILE A 11 -7.40 16.32 3.67
C ILE A 11 -5.96 16.77 3.36
N ILE A 12 -5.76 17.99 2.91
CA ILE A 12 -4.42 18.53 2.58
C ILE A 12 -3.52 18.56 3.83
N ILE A 13 -4.02 19.09 4.95
CA ILE A 13 -3.26 19.16 6.21
C ILE A 13 -2.95 17.75 6.70
N SER A 14 -3.93 16.85 6.69
CA SER A 14 -3.77 15.46 7.09
C SER A 14 -2.72 14.73 6.24
N THR A 15 -2.74 14.92 4.92
CA THR A 15 -1.71 14.39 4.02
C THR A 15 -0.30 14.87 4.40
N ILE A 16 -0.15 16.15 4.70
CA ILE A 16 1.15 16.72 5.13
C ILE A 16 1.58 16.14 6.48
N VAL A 17 0.65 15.98 7.42
CA VAL A 17 0.92 15.38 8.73
C VAL A 17 1.34 13.92 8.57
N VAL A 18 0.60 13.12 7.80
CA VAL A 18 0.94 11.73 7.52
C VAL A 18 2.33 11.63 6.89
N TRP A 19 2.59 12.40 5.84
CA TRP A 19 3.90 12.39 5.17
C TRP A 19 5.05 12.68 6.12
N LYS A 20 4.99 13.81 6.87
CA LYS A 20 6.07 14.21 7.79
C LYS A 20 6.26 13.23 8.94
N SER A 21 5.17 12.65 9.42
CA SER A 21 5.21 11.69 10.52
C SER A 21 5.72 10.33 10.06
N SER A 22 5.42 9.88 8.82
CA SER A 22 5.96 8.65 8.25
C SER A 22 7.48 8.74 8.06
N ASP A 23 7.99 9.85 7.54
CA ASP A 23 9.44 10.10 7.40
C ASP A 23 10.15 10.06 8.80
N LEU A 24 9.50 10.62 9.82
CA LEU A 24 9.99 10.56 11.21
C LEU A 24 9.95 9.16 11.78
N LEU A 25 8.86 8.40 11.53
CA LEU A 25 8.69 7.02 11.97
C LEU A 25 9.76 6.12 11.39
N GLU A 26 9.95 6.15 10.06
CA GLU A 26 10.94 5.35 9.36
C GLU A 26 12.36 5.65 9.87
N GLY A 27 12.73 6.92 9.94
CA GLY A 27 14.06 7.32 10.40
C GLY A 27 14.34 6.96 11.86
N SER A 28 13.36 7.06 12.76
CA SER A 28 13.53 6.68 14.17
C SER A 28 13.58 5.15 14.34
N SER A 29 12.75 4.41 13.59
CA SER A 29 12.72 2.95 13.59
C SER A 29 14.05 2.35 13.13
N GLN A 30 14.64 2.86 12.05
CA GLN A 30 15.94 2.43 11.54
C GLN A 30 17.06 2.70 12.55
N ARG A 31 17.07 3.89 13.20
CA ARG A 31 18.08 4.19 14.25
C ARG A 31 17.93 3.30 15.47
N LEU A 32 16.70 3.01 15.92
CA LEU A 32 16.48 2.08 17.02
C LEU A 32 16.90 0.65 16.65
N ALA A 33 16.60 0.21 15.42
CA ALA A 33 17.04 -1.08 14.92
C ALA A 33 18.58 -1.22 14.94
N THR A 34 19.29 -0.17 14.52
CA THR A 34 20.76 -0.10 14.57
C THR A 34 21.27 -0.10 16.03
N TYR A 35 20.65 0.69 16.91
CA TYR A 35 21.01 0.75 18.32
C TYR A 35 20.88 -0.61 19.03
N TYR A 36 19.76 -1.33 18.79
CA TYR A 36 19.53 -2.67 19.35
C TYR A 36 20.23 -3.78 18.57
N LYS A 37 21.00 -3.45 17.53
CA LYS A 37 21.73 -4.41 16.67
C LYS A 37 20.81 -5.51 16.14
N LEU A 38 19.62 -5.14 15.72
CA LEU A 38 18.67 -6.10 15.16
C LEU A 38 19.22 -6.69 13.87
N PRO A 39 18.93 -7.97 13.55
CA PRO A 39 19.33 -8.56 12.28
C PRO A 39 18.83 -7.73 11.09
N ALA A 40 19.62 -7.64 10.01
CA ALA A 40 19.28 -6.81 8.85
C ALA A 40 17.94 -7.19 8.20
N VAL A 41 17.54 -8.46 8.31
CA VAL A 41 16.20 -8.92 7.89
C VAL A 41 15.09 -8.25 8.69
N VAL A 42 15.25 -8.22 10.01
CA VAL A 42 14.27 -7.55 10.89
C VAL A 42 14.23 -6.06 10.59
N GLN A 43 15.38 -5.44 10.32
CA GLN A 43 15.46 -4.03 9.95
C GLN A 43 14.77 -3.75 8.61
N GLY A 44 15.03 -4.53 7.58
CA GLY A 44 14.50 -4.32 6.23
C GLY A 44 13.07 -4.82 6.08
N ALA A 45 12.82 -6.11 6.29
CA ALA A 45 11.55 -6.73 5.96
C ALA A 45 10.42 -6.43 6.96
N ILE A 46 10.74 -6.10 8.21
CA ILE A 46 9.73 -5.84 9.25
C ILE A 46 9.67 -4.35 9.56
N ILE A 47 10.78 -3.75 10.01
CA ILE A 47 10.76 -2.40 10.55
C ILE A 47 10.53 -1.37 9.45
N THR A 48 11.21 -1.52 8.31
CA THR A 48 11.03 -0.58 7.18
C THR A 48 9.63 -0.78 6.56
N ALA A 49 9.19 -2.02 6.32
CA ALA A 49 7.86 -2.28 5.76
C ALA A 49 6.74 -1.78 6.68
N ILE A 50 6.78 -2.08 7.98
CA ILE A 50 5.79 -1.54 8.93
C ILE A 50 5.87 -0.02 9.00
N GLY A 51 7.07 0.56 8.98
CA GLY A 51 7.26 2.00 9.06
C GLY A 51 6.68 2.74 7.87
N SER A 52 6.88 2.25 6.65
CA SER A 52 6.36 2.86 5.43
C SER A 52 4.85 2.64 5.26
N SER A 53 4.34 1.44 5.55
CA SER A 53 2.94 1.08 5.36
C SER A 53 2.06 1.26 6.62
N PHE A 54 2.56 1.92 7.66
CA PHE A 54 1.76 2.19 8.86
C PHE A 54 0.55 3.11 8.61
N PRO A 55 0.62 4.11 7.70
CA PRO A 55 -0.55 4.88 7.30
C PRO A 55 -1.66 4.02 6.69
N GLU A 56 -1.31 3.09 5.79
CA GLU A 56 -2.24 2.17 5.12
C GLU A 56 -2.89 1.23 6.14
N LEU A 57 -2.09 0.63 7.02
CA LEU A 57 -2.58 -0.18 8.13
C LEU A 57 -3.53 0.63 9.02
N SER A 58 -3.14 1.85 9.40
CA SER A 58 -3.97 2.74 10.22
C SER A 58 -5.27 3.10 9.50
N THR A 59 -5.25 3.32 8.18
CA THR A 59 -6.44 3.60 7.39
C THR A 59 -7.44 2.46 7.48
N THR A 60 -7.02 1.22 7.23
CA THR A 60 -7.91 0.06 7.31
C THR A 60 -8.45 -0.15 8.72
N VAL A 61 -7.60 -0.02 9.73
CA VAL A 61 -8.00 -0.17 11.13
C VAL A 61 -9.00 0.90 11.55
N LEU A 62 -8.72 2.18 11.29
CA LEU A 62 -9.59 3.28 11.71
C LEU A 62 -10.90 3.32 10.93
N SER A 63 -10.87 3.15 9.60
CA SER A 63 -12.09 3.10 8.79
C SER A 63 -13.02 1.99 9.25
N THR A 64 -12.47 0.83 9.59
CA THR A 64 -13.24 -0.33 10.07
C THR A 64 -13.75 -0.14 11.50
N LEU A 65 -12.87 0.22 12.45
CA LEU A 65 -13.22 0.27 13.88
C LEU A 65 -14.08 1.47 14.25
N LEU A 66 -13.73 2.66 13.73
CA LEU A 66 -14.38 3.89 14.15
C LEU A 66 -15.58 4.26 13.28
N HIS A 67 -15.54 3.85 12.00
CA HIS A 67 -16.54 4.27 11.02
C HIS A 67 -17.38 3.13 10.46
N GLY A 68 -16.98 1.85 10.67
CA GLY A 68 -17.68 0.70 10.08
C GLY A 68 -17.50 0.56 8.57
N GLU A 69 -16.52 1.28 7.99
CA GLU A 69 -16.29 1.42 6.55
C GLU A 69 -15.05 0.61 6.12
N PHE A 70 -15.17 -0.72 6.16
CA PHE A 70 -14.07 -1.61 5.76
C PHE A 70 -13.71 -1.44 4.28
N GLU A 71 -14.72 -1.25 3.42
CA GLU A 71 -14.52 -1.07 1.97
C GLU A 71 -13.67 0.16 1.65
N LEU A 72 -13.82 1.24 2.40
CA LEU A 72 -12.96 2.43 2.26
C LEU A 72 -11.50 2.08 2.55
N GLY A 73 -11.24 1.28 3.58
CA GLY A 73 -9.90 0.81 3.92
C GLY A 73 -9.29 -0.11 2.85
N VAL A 74 -10.07 -1.08 2.35
CA VAL A 74 -9.64 -1.96 1.25
C VAL A 74 -9.38 -1.14 -0.02
N GLY A 75 -10.28 -0.21 -0.34
CA GLY A 75 -10.09 0.71 -1.46
C GLY A 75 -8.78 1.49 -1.35
N ALA A 76 -8.48 2.04 -0.17
CA ALA A 76 -7.24 2.76 0.08
C ALA A 76 -6.01 1.88 -0.15
N ILE A 77 -6.02 0.62 0.30
CA ILE A 77 -4.89 -0.31 0.10
C ILE A 77 -4.73 -0.71 -1.36
N VAL A 78 -5.81 -1.09 -2.05
CA VAL A 78 -5.73 -1.47 -3.47
C VAL A 78 -5.31 -0.27 -4.32
N GLY A 79 -5.83 0.92 -4.03
CA GLY A 79 -5.42 2.16 -4.68
C GLY A 79 -3.96 2.52 -4.43
N SER A 80 -3.47 2.36 -3.17
CA SER A 80 -2.06 2.51 -2.81
C SER A 80 -1.19 1.54 -3.61
N ALA A 81 -1.58 0.26 -3.71
CA ALA A 81 -0.84 -0.73 -4.47
C ALA A 81 -0.76 -0.37 -5.97
N ILE A 82 -1.85 0.13 -6.58
CA ILE A 82 -1.87 0.59 -7.96
C ILE A 82 -0.99 1.85 -8.13
N PHE A 83 -1.10 2.82 -7.21
CA PHE A 83 -0.26 4.01 -7.19
C PHE A 83 1.22 3.63 -7.10
N ASN A 84 1.56 2.73 -6.20
CA ASN A 84 2.92 2.28 -5.95
C ASN A 84 3.52 1.55 -7.15
N ILE A 85 2.75 0.76 -7.90
CA ILE A 85 3.23 0.03 -9.09
C ILE A 85 3.32 0.92 -10.33
N LEU A 86 2.45 1.91 -10.48
CA LEU A 86 2.39 2.75 -11.68
C LEU A 86 3.08 4.11 -11.49
N MET A 87 2.68 4.85 -10.45
CA MET A 87 3.10 6.25 -10.27
C MET A 87 4.53 6.35 -9.76
N ILE A 88 4.90 5.56 -8.75
CA ILE A 88 6.23 5.65 -8.13
C ILE A 88 7.35 5.24 -9.11
N PRO A 89 7.30 4.09 -9.80
CA PRO A 89 8.31 3.76 -10.81
C PRO A 89 8.34 4.75 -11.97
N ALA A 90 7.18 5.28 -12.40
CA ALA A 90 7.12 6.30 -13.43
C ALA A 90 7.87 7.57 -13.01
N LEU A 91 7.57 8.13 -11.83
CA LEU A 91 8.25 9.30 -11.29
C LEU A 91 9.74 9.06 -11.05
N SER A 92 10.08 7.89 -10.52
CA SER A 92 11.48 7.48 -10.30
C SER A 92 12.25 7.37 -11.60
N GLY A 93 11.67 6.77 -12.64
CA GLY A 93 12.28 6.65 -13.97
C GLY A 93 12.41 7.97 -14.72
N LEU A 94 11.45 8.90 -14.56
CA LEU A 94 11.50 10.24 -15.18
C LEU A 94 12.49 11.17 -14.48
N THR A 95 12.68 11.01 -13.17
CA THR A 95 13.53 11.92 -12.37
C THR A 95 14.96 11.43 -12.18
N SER A 96 15.21 10.13 -12.36
CA SER A 96 16.53 9.53 -12.36
C SER A 96 17.08 9.40 -13.79
N LYS A 97 18.39 9.37 -13.94
CA LYS A 97 19.01 9.11 -15.27
C LYS A 97 18.71 7.69 -15.76
N LYS A 98 18.59 6.73 -14.84
CA LYS A 98 18.27 5.32 -15.12
C LYS A 98 17.69 4.70 -13.85
N LEU A 99 16.46 4.22 -13.91
CA LEU A 99 15.90 3.38 -12.86
C LEU A 99 16.30 1.93 -13.16
N SER A 100 17.33 1.46 -12.46
CA SER A 100 17.86 0.11 -12.64
C SER A 100 17.13 -0.90 -11.74
N ALA A 101 16.97 -2.11 -12.26
CA ALA A 101 16.50 -3.29 -11.54
C ALA A 101 17.57 -4.39 -11.60
N ASP A 102 17.42 -5.45 -10.82
CA ASP A 102 18.21 -6.65 -10.94
C ASP A 102 17.35 -7.89 -11.22
N ARG A 103 18.01 -9.04 -11.41
CA ARG A 103 17.30 -10.29 -11.71
C ARG A 103 16.54 -10.83 -10.50
N ILE A 104 17.06 -10.63 -9.29
CA ILE A 104 16.42 -11.12 -8.06
C ILE A 104 15.08 -10.40 -7.88
N LEU A 105 15.06 -9.08 -7.96
CA LEU A 105 13.87 -8.26 -7.88
C LEU A 105 12.81 -8.68 -8.93
N ILE A 106 13.22 -8.88 -10.18
CA ILE A 106 12.28 -9.19 -11.27
C ILE A 106 11.75 -10.62 -11.19
N TYR A 107 12.59 -11.60 -10.85
CA TYR A 107 12.18 -13.00 -10.91
C TYR A 107 11.71 -13.57 -9.58
N LYS A 108 12.08 -12.98 -8.44
CA LYS A 108 11.67 -13.44 -7.13
C LYS A 108 10.64 -12.52 -6.49
N ASP A 109 10.99 -11.26 -6.26
CA ASP A 109 10.11 -10.34 -5.53
C ASP A 109 8.83 -10.04 -6.32
N ALA A 110 8.94 -9.90 -7.64
CA ALA A 110 7.80 -9.77 -8.52
C ALA A 110 6.86 -10.98 -8.51
N GLN A 111 7.44 -12.20 -8.56
CA GLN A 111 6.62 -13.43 -8.49
C GLN A 111 5.92 -13.54 -7.14
N PHE A 112 6.62 -13.20 -6.05
CA PHE A 112 6.02 -13.23 -4.72
C PHE A 112 4.88 -12.20 -4.62
N TYR A 113 5.09 -11.00 -5.16
CA TYR A 113 4.05 -9.97 -5.19
C TYR A 113 2.81 -10.40 -5.99
N ILE A 114 2.99 -10.98 -7.20
CA ILE A 114 1.86 -11.52 -7.98
C ILE A 114 1.16 -12.64 -7.21
N THR A 115 1.92 -13.49 -6.51
CA THR A 115 1.36 -14.53 -5.63
C THR A 115 0.56 -13.90 -4.49
N SER A 116 1.02 -12.80 -3.91
CA SER A 116 0.30 -12.08 -2.85
C SER A 116 -1.05 -11.54 -3.33
N VAL A 117 -1.10 -10.95 -4.53
CA VAL A 117 -2.33 -10.51 -5.18
C VAL A 117 -3.28 -11.70 -5.41
N ALA A 118 -2.77 -12.81 -5.95
CA ALA A 118 -3.56 -14.00 -6.24
C ALA A 118 -4.10 -14.65 -4.96
N VAL A 119 -3.32 -14.71 -3.88
CA VAL A 119 -3.76 -15.27 -2.58
C VAL A 119 -4.82 -14.38 -1.94
N LEU A 120 -4.70 -13.06 -2.03
CA LEU A 120 -5.74 -12.17 -1.52
C LEU A 120 -7.04 -12.34 -2.31
N LEU A 121 -6.97 -12.43 -3.64
CA LEU A 121 -8.13 -12.69 -4.49
C LEU A 121 -8.77 -14.04 -4.17
N LEU A 122 -7.96 -15.09 -3.96
CA LEU A 122 -8.44 -16.39 -3.49
C LEU A 122 -9.14 -16.27 -2.13
N THR A 123 -8.59 -15.50 -1.21
CA THR A 123 -9.17 -15.25 0.12
C THR A 123 -10.55 -14.61 0.01
N PHE A 124 -10.72 -13.62 -0.88
CA PHE A 124 -12.03 -13.02 -1.17
C PHE A 124 -12.99 -14.02 -1.81
N SER A 125 -12.50 -14.86 -2.73
CA SER A 125 -13.31 -15.94 -3.34
C SER A 125 -13.81 -16.94 -2.29
N LEU A 126 -12.95 -17.33 -1.33
CA LEU A 126 -13.33 -18.22 -0.22
C LEU A 126 -14.39 -17.56 0.68
N ALA A 127 -14.32 -16.26 0.91
CA ALA A 127 -15.35 -15.54 1.66
C ALA A 127 -16.72 -15.64 0.98
N VAL A 128 -16.79 -15.40 -0.34
CA VAL A 128 -18.04 -15.50 -1.11
C VAL A 128 -18.58 -16.94 -1.17
N ILE A 129 -17.71 -17.93 -1.33
CA ILE A 129 -18.12 -19.33 -1.47
C ILE A 129 -18.61 -19.92 -0.14
N TYR A 130 -17.89 -19.68 0.95
CA TYR A 130 -18.17 -20.34 2.24
C TYR A 130 -18.98 -19.48 3.22
N HIS A 131 -18.98 -18.17 3.04
CA HIS A 131 -19.70 -17.23 3.89
C HIS A 131 -20.44 -16.17 3.07
N PRO A 132 -21.34 -16.58 2.14
CA PRO A 132 -22.10 -15.65 1.33
C PRO A 132 -23.00 -14.78 2.21
N VAL A 133 -23.13 -13.49 1.87
CA VAL A 133 -24.04 -12.58 2.57
C VAL A 133 -25.45 -12.75 1.99
N PRO A 134 -26.48 -13.05 2.81
CA PRO A 134 -27.84 -13.25 2.34
C PRO A 134 -28.35 -12.02 1.56
N ASN A 135 -29.03 -12.26 0.43
CA ASN A 135 -29.62 -11.25 -0.45
C ASN A 135 -28.63 -10.27 -1.11
N LYS A 136 -27.34 -10.58 -1.11
CA LYS A 136 -26.32 -9.84 -1.84
C LYS A 136 -25.56 -10.78 -2.76
N GLU A 137 -25.65 -10.57 -4.07
CA GLU A 137 -24.89 -11.38 -5.03
C GLU A 137 -23.41 -11.03 -4.98
N LEU A 138 -22.53 -12.05 -5.06
CA LEU A 138 -21.08 -11.91 -5.06
C LEU A 138 -20.49 -11.17 -3.84
N VAL A 139 -21.25 -11.01 -2.75
CA VAL A 139 -20.74 -10.46 -1.50
C VAL A 139 -20.53 -11.58 -0.49
N GLY A 140 -19.34 -11.62 0.07
CA GLY A 140 -18.95 -12.60 1.08
C GLY A 140 -18.48 -11.96 2.38
N SER A 141 -18.67 -12.68 3.49
CA SER A 141 -18.11 -12.27 4.79
C SER A 141 -16.73 -12.87 4.97
N MET A 142 -15.69 -12.05 4.92
CA MET A 142 -14.34 -12.47 5.24
C MET A 142 -14.20 -12.60 6.75
N THR A 143 -14.10 -13.85 7.23
CA THR A 143 -13.95 -14.18 8.65
C THR A 143 -12.49 -14.14 9.09
N ARG A 144 -12.25 -14.20 10.42
CA ARG A 144 -10.89 -14.23 10.98
C ARG A 144 -10.07 -15.42 10.46
N GLU A 145 -10.69 -16.58 10.33
CA GLU A 145 -10.04 -17.80 9.86
C GLU A 145 -9.55 -17.64 8.42
N ILE A 146 -10.37 -17.05 7.55
CA ILE A 146 -10.01 -16.78 6.17
C ILE A 146 -8.91 -15.72 6.10
N ALA A 147 -8.97 -14.68 6.94
CA ALA A 147 -7.97 -13.62 7.01
C ALA A 147 -6.57 -14.12 7.46
N MET A 148 -6.50 -15.28 8.14
CA MET A 148 -5.21 -15.87 8.49
C MET A 148 -4.42 -16.38 7.27
N VAL A 149 -5.06 -16.69 6.14
CA VAL A 149 -4.38 -17.24 4.94
C VAL A 149 -3.33 -16.25 4.39
N PRO A 150 -3.65 -15.00 4.05
CA PRO A 150 -2.64 -14.04 3.60
C PRO A 150 -1.60 -13.73 4.68
N LEU A 151 -1.96 -13.69 5.96
CA LEU A 151 -0.99 -13.47 7.04
C LEU A 151 0.05 -14.60 7.13
N LEU A 152 -0.36 -15.85 6.96
CA LEU A 152 0.57 -16.98 6.92
C LEU A 152 1.51 -16.88 5.72
N LEU A 153 1.02 -16.41 4.57
CA LEU A 153 1.86 -16.15 3.41
C LEU A 153 2.89 -15.04 3.70
N TYR A 154 2.51 -13.99 4.45
CA TYR A 154 3.46 -12.96 4.87
C TYR A 154 4.54 -13.49 5.81
N VAL A 155 4.19 -14.39 6.74
CA VAL A 155 5.18 -15.07 7.60
C VAL A 155 6.16 -15.89 6.75
N LEU A 156 5.67 -16.61 5.72
CA LEU A 156 6.51 -17.29 4.77
C LEU A 156 7.45 -16.32 4.01
N TYR A 157 6.92 -15.16 3.58
CA TYR A 157 7.72 -14.11 2.93
C TYR A 157 8.90 -13.68 3.80
N ILE A 158 8.64 -13.36 5.07
CA ILE A 158 9.70 -12.98 6.02
C ILE A 158 10.74 -14.10 6.18
N PHE A 159 10.28 -15.35 6.29
CA PHE A 159 11.18 -16.50 6.41
C PHE A 159 12.10 -16.65 5.18
N LEU A 160 11.55 -16.49 3.96
CA LEU A 160 12.32 -16.54 2.72
C LEU A 160 13.34 -15.38 2.63
N GLN A 161 12.93 -14.16 3.01
CA GLN A 161 13.84 -13.01 3.06
C GLN A 161 14.96 -13.20 4.07
N GLN A 162 14.70 -13.89 5.19
CA GLN A 162 15.72 -14.18 6.20
C GLN A 162 16.82 -15.09 5.69
N GLN A 163 16.50 -16.10 4.91
CA GLN A 163 17.49 -17.03 4.36
C GLN A 163 18.49 -16.33 3.44
N GLU A 164 18.04 -15.38 2.61
CA GLU A 164 18.92 -14.65 1.69
C GLU A 164 19.84 -13.66 2.38
N THR A 165 19.35 -12.99 3.42
CA THR A 165 20.17 -12.00 4.13
C THR A 165 21.29 -12.68 4.91
N ALA A 166 21.11 -13.90 5.38
CA ALA A 166 22.15 -14.66 6.05
C ALA A 166 23.35 -14.95 5.14
N ASP A 167 23.10 -15.13 3.84
CA ASP A 167 24.17 -15.33 2.84
C ASP A 167 24.84 -14.01 2.42
N TYR A 168 24.12 -12.90 2.42
CA TYR A 168 24.63 -11.57 2.02
C TYR A 168 25.45 -10.88 3.12
N GLN A 169 25.15 -11.10 4.41
CA GLN A 169 25.86 -10.49 5.54
C GLN A 169 27.29 -10.98 5.75
N LYS A 170 27.66 -12.12 5.19
CA LYS A 170 29.09 -12.56 5.18
C LYS A 170 30.00 -11.62 4.39
N SER A 171 29.45 -10.68 3.63
CA SER A 171 30.15 -9.82 2.66
C SER A 171 30.29 -8.34 3.04
N LYS A 172 29.59 -7.79 4.04
CA LYS A 172 29.67 -6.35 4.37
C LYS A 172 30.01 -6.05 5.83
N SER A 173 31.05 -5.25 5.99
CA SER A 173 31.62 -4.77 7.24
C SER A 173 30.94 -3.50 7.77
N LYS A 174 30.77 -3.49 9.10
CA LYS A 174 30.84 -2.35 10.04
C LYS A 174 30.37 -0.98 9.54
N ASP A 175 29.08 -0.70 9.70
CA ASP A 175 28.61 0.67 9.77
C ASP A 175 29.04 1.33 11.09
N LYS A 176 29.45 2.60 11.00
CA LYS A 176 29.87 3.41 12.16
C LYS A 176 28.71 3.53 13.14
N VAL A 177 28.93 3.10 14.37
CA VAL A 177 27.97 3.32 15.47
C VAL A 177 27.92 4.83 15.74
N GLU A 178 26.91 5.51 15.22
CA GLU A 178 26.56 6.86 15.65
C GLU A 178 26.11 6.82 17.13
N ASN A 179 26.33 7.94 17.83
CA ASN A 179 25.98 8.09 19.23
C ASN A 179 24.44 8.27 19.38
N ILE A 180 23.68 7.16 19.21
CA ILE A 180 22.22 7.14 19.17
C ILE A 180 21.68 7.27 20.60
N LYS A 181 20.90 8.33 20.83
CA LYS A 181 20.15 8.51 22.10
C LYS A 181 18.80 7.78 22.01
N ALA A 182 18.78 6.49 22.37
CA ALA A 182 17.61 5.62 22.23
C ALA A 182 16.31 6.23 22.80
N GLY A 183 16.35 6.87 23.99
CA GLY A 183 15.17 7.51 24.56
C GLY A 183 14.56 8.61 23.69
N LYS A 184 15.40 9.40 22.98
CA LYS A 184 14.92 10.42 22.05
C LYS A 184 14.29 9.78 20.79
N GLU A 185 14.88 8.69 20.29
CA GLU A 185 14.33 8.01 19.12
C GLU A 185 13.02 7.27 19.45
N TRP A 186 12.87 6.71 20.65
CA TRP A 186 11.61 6.18 21.13
C TRP A 186 10.51 7.25 21.22
N LEU A 187 10.84 8.44 21.73
CA LEU A 187 9.87 9.54 21.80
C LEU A 187 9.42 10.00 20.42
N LYS A 188 10.35 10.06 19.44
CA LYS A 188 10.01 10.38 18.05
C LYS A 188 9.13 9.31 17.43
N LEU A 189 9.44 8.03 17.64
CA LEU A 189 8.68 6.90 17.15
C LEU A 189 7.24 6.93 17.69
N LEU A 190 7.06 7.02 18.99
CA LEU A 190 5.72 7.08 19.60
C LEU A 190 4.96 8.33 19.17
N GLY A 191 5.63 9.49 19.10
CA GLY A 191 5.03 10.73 18.62
C GLY A 191 4.59 10.64 17.17
N SER A 192 5.40 10.02 16.30
CA SER A 192 5.04 9.83 14.89
C SER A 192 3.86 8.89 14.69
N LEU A 193 3.77 7.79 15.46
CA LEU A 193 2.62 6.89 15.43
C LEU A 193 1.31 7.62 15.78
N ILE A 194 1.32 8.43 16.84
CA ILE A 194 0.15 9.23 17.24
C ILE A 194 -0.24 10.24 16.16
N LEU A 195 0.74 10.92 15.56
CA LEU A 195 0.49 11.89 14.49
C LEU A 195 -0.02 11.22 13.21
N ILE A 196 0.47 10.04 12.84
CA ILE A 196 -0.03 9.28 11.69
C ILE A 196 -1.49 8.88 11.95
N VAL A 197 -1.80 8.30 13.10
CA VAL A 197 -3.18 7.92 13.46
C VAL A 197 -4.12 9.14 13.39
N GLY A 198 -3.72 10.28 13.94
CA GLY A 198 -4.51 11.52 13.87
C GLY A 198 -4.65 12.07 12.44
N GLY A 199 -3.58 12.01 11.64
CA GLY A 199 -3.60 12.42 10.24
C GLY A 199 -4.48 11.51 9.38
N VAL A 200 -4.36 10.19 9.55
CA VAL A 200 -5.19 9.21 8.85
C VAL A 200 -6.66 9.36 9.23
N GLU A 201 -6.99 9.57 10.50
CA GLU A 201 -8.37 9.85 10.92
C GLU A 201 -8.92 11.10 10.20
N GLY A 202 -8.11 12.15 10.05
CA GLY A 202 -8.49 13.31 9.26
C GLY A 202 -8.73 13.01 7.78
N LEU A 203 -7.92 12.14 7.16
CA LEU A 203 -8.13 11.66 5.79
C LEU A 203 -9.43 10.87 5.67
N VAL A 204 -9.68 9.93 6.58
CA VAL A 204 -10.90 9.10 6.58
C VAL A 204 -12.14 9.98 6.71
N ARG A 205 -12.17 10.90 7.67
CA ARG A 205 -13.30 11.85 7.82
C ARG A 205 -13.50 12.74 6.59
N GLY A 206 -12.40 13.19 5.99
CA GLY A 206 -12.43 13.97 4.77
C GLY A 206 -13.04 13.18 3.60
N ALA A 207 -12.63 11.94 3.44
CA ALA A 207 -13.13 11.04 2.40
C ALA A 207 -14.61 10.70 2.58
N LEU A 208 -15.04 10.37 3.80
CA LEU A 208 -16.43 10.09 4.13
C LEU A 208 -17.33 11.30 3.88
N PHE A 209 -16.90 12.50 4.31
CA PHE A 209 -17.62 13.73 4.03
C PHE A 209 -17.78 13.98 2.52
N LEU A 210 -16.73 13.75 1.72
CA LEU A 210 -16.81 13.93 0.26
C LEU A 210 -17.74 12.90 -0.37
N GLY A 211 -17.73 11.65 0.13
CA GLY A 211 -18.65 10.60 -0.29
C GLY A 211 -20.12 11.00 -0.04
N GLU A 212 -20.42 11.45 1.17
CA GLU A 212 -21.76 11.92 1.53
C GLU A 212 -22.17 13.18 0.74
N TYR A 213 -21.26 14.15 0.62
CA TYR A 213 -21.54 15.43 -0.06
C TYR A 213 -21.77 15.28 -1.57
N LEU A 214 -21.10 14.33 -2.21
CA LEU A 214 -21.19 14.07 -3.66
C LEU A 214 -22.06 12.86 -4.00
N GLU A 215 -22.68 12.24 -2.97
CA GLU A 215 -23.53 11.05 -3.11
C GLU A 215 -22.79 9.90 -3.83
N THR A 216 -21.53 9.67 -3.46
CA THR A 216 -20.65 8.68 -4.08
C THR A 216 -20.17 7.63 -3.06
N PRO A 217 -19.88 6.38 -3.48
CA PRO A 217 -19.40 5.34 -2.58
C PRO A 217 -18.11 5.74 -1.85
N SER A 218 -18.01 5.42 -0.56
CA SER A 218 -16.81 5.68 0.26
C SER A 218 -15.56 5.00 -0.30
N PHE A 219 -15.73 3.81 -0.88
CA PHE A 219 -14.68 3.07 -1.57
C PHE A 219 -13.94 3.89 -2.64
N PHE A 220 -14.66 4.71 -3.44
CA PHE A 220 -14.05 5.57 -4.45
C PHE A 220 -13.05 6.56 -3.84
N TRP A 221 -13.38 7.14 -2.69
CA TRP A 221 -12.50 8.09 -1.99
C TRP A 221 -11.32 7.38 -1.34
N GLY A 222 -11.53 6.13 -0.90
CA GLY A 222 -10.45 5.27 -0.45
C GLY A 222 -9.42 5.02 -1.56
N ILE A 223 -9.86 4.50 -2.71
CA ILE A 223 -8.98 4.08 -3.81
C ILE A 223 -8.32 5.26 -4.55
N THR A 224 -8.84 6.47 -4.44
CA THR A 224 -8.31 7.66 -5.10
C THR A 224 -7.58 8.57 -4.13
N VAL A 225 -8.31 9.21 -3.22
CA VAL A 225 -7.77 10.30 -2.37
C VAL A 225 -6.92 9.76 -1.24
N ILE A 226 -7.44 8.79 -0.46
CA ILE A 226 -6.67 8.27 0.68
C ILE A 226 -5.45 7.50 0.17
N ALA A 227 -5.62 6.64 -0.83
CA ALA A 227 -4.54 5.89 -1.45
C ALA A 227 -3.38 6.80 -1.89
N ALA A 228 -3.69 7.86 -2.64
CA ALA A 228 -2.66 8.82 -3.05
C ALA A 228 -2.02 9.54 -1.85
N ALA A 229 -2.83 9.97 -0.86
CA ALA A 229 -2.34 10.70 0.30
C ALA A 229 -1.40 9.88 1.18
N THR A 230 -1.70 8.60 1.41
CA THR A 230 -0.88 7.69 2.23
C THR A 230 0.37 7.21 1.49
N SER A 231 0.32 7.08 0.14
CA SER A 231 1.46 6.66 -0.68
C SER A 231 2.46 7.80 -1.03
N ILE A 232 2.14 9.06 -0.71
CA ILE A 232 3.08 10.19 -0.91
C ILE A 232 4.41 9.97 -0.20
N PRO A 233 4.49 9.52 1.07
CA PRO A 233 5.76 9.21 1.73
C PRO A 233 6.62 8.24 0.93
N ASP A 234 6.05 7.11 0.51
CA ASP A 234 6.72 6.08 -0.29
C ASP A 234 7.24 6.63 -1.63
N ALA A 235 6.45 7.48 -2.30
CA ALA A 235 6.86 8.13 -3.53
C ALA A 235 8.09 9.03 -3.33
N PHE A 236 8.12 9.83 -2.26
CA PHE A 236 9.26 10.70 -1.96
C PHE A 236 10.52 9.90 -1.65
N VAL A 237 10.42 8.86 -0.83
CA VAL A 237 11.55 7.98 -0.47
C VAL A 237 12.08 7.28 -1.72
N SER A 238 11.21 6.64 -2.50
CA SER A 238 11.59 5.89 -3.70
C SER A 238 12.20 6.78 -4.79
N VAL A 239 11.62 7.96 -5.05
CA VAL A 239 12.16 8.93 -6.02
C VAL A 239 13.53 9.45 -5.56
N LYS A 240 13.72 9.70 -4.26
CA LYS A 240 15.01 10.12 -3.70
C LYS A 240 16.08 9.04 -3.90
N MET A 241 15.77 7.77 -3.59
CA MET A 241 16.68 6.64 -3.80
C MET A 241 17.03 6.49 -5.29
N ALA A 242 16.05 6.56 -6.18
CA ALA A 242 16.26 6.50 -7.62
C ALA A 242 17.21 7.62 -8.12
N ARG A 243 17.05 8.86 -7.63
CA ARG A 243 17.95 9.97 -7.95
C ARG A 243 19.38 9.76 -7.46
N GLN A 244 19.58 9.04 -6.38
CA GLN A 244 20.89 8.66 -5.84
C GLN A 244 21.53 7.51 -6.63
N GLY A 245 20.84 6.93 -7.61
CA GLY A 245 21.31 5.78 -8.38
C GLY A 245 20.97 4.44 -7.75
N GLU A 246 20.17 4.42 -6.69
CA GLU A 246 19.74 3.24 -5.94
C GLU A 246 18.37 2.74 -6.45
N GLY A 247 18.24 2.54 -7.77
CA GLY A 247 16.98 2.14 -8.40
C GLY A 247 16.43 0.80 -7.91
N ILE A 248 17.32 -0.16 -7.60
CA ILE A 248 16.94 -1.46 -7.05
C ILE A 248 16.27 -1.28 -5.69
N ILE A 249 16.82 -0.45 -4.80
CA ILE A 249 16.27 -0.20 -3.47
C ILE A 249 14.92 0.54 -3.59
N SER A 250 14.81 1.50 -4.52
CA SER A 250 13.55 2.20 -4.82
C SER A 250 12.43 1.23 -5.21
N LEU A 251 12.71 0.29 -6.13
CA LEU A 251 11.73 -0.70 -6.56
C LEU A 251 11.42 -1.75 -5.48
N ALA A 252 12.43 -2.19 -4.73
CA ALA A 252 12.26 -3.14 -3.63
C ALA A 252 11.37 -2.55 -2.52
N ASN A 253 11.52 -1.26 -2.21
CA ASN A 253 10.66 -0.56 -1.27
C ASN A 253 9.19 -0.61 -1.70
N VAL A 254 8.90 -0.28 -2.96
CA VAL A 254 7.55 -0.31 -3.55
C VAL A 254 6.92 -1.71 -3.45
N ILE A 255 7.66 -2.75 -3.81
CA ILE A 255 7.16 -4.13 -3.78
C ILE A 255 6.94 -4.58 -2.34
N GLY A 256 7.87 -4.27 -1.44
CA GLY A 256 7.78 -4.64 -0.02
C GLY A 256 6.58 -4.02 0.68
N SER A 257 6.35 -2.71 0.48
CA SER A 257 5.15 -2.01 0.99
C SER A 257 3.87 -2.68 0.48
N ASN A 258 3.77 -2.94 -0.82
CA ASN A 258 2.58 -3.57 -1.39
C ASN A 258 2.33 -5.00 -0.86
N ILE A 259 3.38 -5.80 -0.67
CA ILE A 259 3.24 -7.13 -0.08
C ILE A 259 2.70 -7.03 1.35
N PHE A 260 3.21 -6.09 2.15
CA PHE A 260 2.72 -5.84 3.50
C PHE A 260 1.26 -5.39 3.49
N ASP A 261 0.92 -4.44 2.63
CA ASP A 261 -0.43 -3.87 2.53
C ASP A 261 -1.47 -4.94 2.21
N LEU A 262 -1.20 -5.77 1.20
CA LEU A 262 -2.13 -6.82 0.78
C LEU A 262 -2.21 -7.98 1.79
N LEU A 263 -1.08 -8.42 2.33
CA LEU A 263 -1.01 -9.62 3.15
C LEU A 263 -1.16 -9.36 4.66
N VAL A 264 -1.02 -8.11 5.11
CA VAL A 264 -1.11 -7.75 6.54
C VAL A 264 -2.17 -6.71 6.79
N ALA A 265 -2.15 -5.55 6.11
CA ALA A 265 -3.02 -4.45 6.48
C ALA A 265 -4.51 -4.77 6.27
N ILE A 266 -4.91 -5.40 5.16
CA ILE A 266 -6.29 -5.85 4.93
C ILE A 266 -6.70 -6.94 5.96
N PRO A 267 -5.95 -8.04 6.11
CA PRO A 267 -6.30 -9.07 7.08
C PRO A 267 -6.37 -8.58 8.54
N VAL A 268 -5.49 -7.68 8.94
CA VAL A 268 -5.52 -7.09 10.30
C VAL A 268 -6.83 -6.31 10.52
N GLY A 269 -7.30 -5.56 9.53
CA GLY A 269 -8.61 -4.91 9.60
C GLY A 269 -9.74 -5.91 9.90
N VAL A 270 -9.75 -7.05 9.19
CA VAL A 270 -10.73 -8.14 9.43
C VAL A 270 -10.57 -8.78 10.82
N LEU A 271 -9.33 -9.07 11.24
CA LEU A 271 -9.08 -9.65 12.57
C LEU A 271 -9.62 -8.78 13.71
N ILE A 272 -9.51 -7.46 13.56
CA ILE A 272 -9.98 -6.49 14.53
C ILE A 272 -11.51 -6.39 14.50
N ALA A 273 -12.12 -6.29 13.31
CA ALA A 273 -13.57 -6.21 13.15
C ALA A 273 -14.29 -7.51 13.52
N GLY A 274 -13.59 -8.66 13.44
CA GLY A 274 -14.16 -10.00 13.62
C GLY A 274 -14.63 -10.64 12.32
N SER A 275 -15.30 -9.89 11.48
CA SER A 275 -15.63 -10.21 10.09
C SER A 275 -15.90 -8.92 9.33
N SER A 276 -15.73 -8.95 8.01
CA SER A 276 -15.99 -7.80 7.14
C SER A 276 -16.57 -8.27 5.82
N GLU A 277 -17.55 -7.54 5.31
CA GLU A 277 -18.11 -7.82 3.99
C GLU A 277 -17.10 -7.43 2.91
N VAL A 278 -17.00 -8.24 1.87
CA VAL A 278 -16.18 -7.99 0.68
C VAL A 278 -17.07 -8.17 -0.55
N ASP A 279 -17.23 -7.11 -1.31
CA ASP A 279 -17.87 -7.17 -2.63
C ASP A 279 -16.87 -7.68 -3.67
N PHE A 280 -17.10 -8.91 -4.13
CA PHE A 280 -16.23 -9.58 -5.09
C PHE A 280 -16.34 -8.96 -6.50
N ALA A 281 -17.53 -8.44 -6.85
CA ALA A 281 -17.73 -7.78 -8.13
C ALA A 281 -16.92 -6.48 -8.24
N LEU A 282 -16.73 -5.80 -7.12
CA LEU A 282 -15.87 -4.61 -7.02
C LEU A 282 -14.38 -4.98 -6.96
N ALA A 283 -14.04 -5.99 -6.15
CA ALA A 283 -12.64 -6.35 -5.89
C ALA A 283 -11.94 -6.96 -7.12
N VAL A 284 -12.61 -7.84 -7.88
CA VAL A 284 -12.00 -8.59 -8.99
C VAL A 284 -11.46 -7.70 -10.10
N PRO A 285 -12.23 -6.77 -10.69
CA PRO A 285 -11.72 -5.91 -11.76
C PRO A 285 -10.49 -5.11 -11.33
N LEU A 286 -10.47 -4.63 -10.11
CA LEU A 286 -9.37 -3.83 -9.56
C LEU A 286 -8.12 -4.68 -9.31
N MET A 287 -8.28 -5.89 -8.77
CA MET A 287 -7.17 -6.84 -8.59
C MET A 287 -6.63 -7.34 -9.93
N LEU A 288 -7.49 -7.51 -10.93
CA LEU A 288 -7.05 -7.82 -12.30
C LEU A 288 -6.28 -6.64 -12.91
N PHE A 289 -6.75 -5.41 -12.72
CA PHE A 289 -6.02 -4.22 -13.15
C PHE A 289 -4.66 -4.11 -12.46
N LEU A 290 -4.59 -4.32 -11.14
CA LEU A 290 -3.35 -4.35 -10.38
C LEU A 290 -2.39 -5.43 -10.91
N THR A 291 -2.91 -6.63 -11.17
CA THR A 291 -2.13 -7.74 -11.76
C THR A 291 -1.59 -7.37 -13.14
N PHE A 292 -2.43 -6.80 -14.00
CA PHE A 292 -2.02 -6.32 -15.32
C PHE A 292 -0.92 -5.25 -15.23
N ALA A 293 -1.11 -4.24 -14.38
CA ALA A 293 -0.13 -3.16 -14.16
C ALA A 293 1.21 -3.72 -13.66
N THR A 294 1.15 -4.71 -12.76
CA THR A 294 2.33 -5.39 -12.23
C THR A 294 3.08 -6.16 -13.32
N ILE A 295 2.36 -6.97 -14.10
CA ILE A 295 2.97 -7.73 -15.22
C ILE A 295 3.59 -6.76 -16.23
N LEU A 296 2.92 -5.65 -16.55
CA LEU A 296 3.42 -4.65 -17.48
C LEU A 296 4.72 -4.01 -16.97
N LEU A 297 4.76 -3.56 -15.72
CA LEU A 297 5.97 -2.99 -15.11
C LEU A 297 7.14 -3.97 -15.19
N PHE A 298 6.94 -5.23 -14.78
CA PHE A 298 8.02 -6.21 -14.78
C PHE A 298 8.41 -6.68 -16.20
N ALA A 299 7.48 -6.72 -17.13
CA ALA A 299 7.80 -6.97 -18.54
C ALA A 299 8.70 -5.87 -19.11
N MET A 300 8.45 -4.60 -18.80
CA MET A 300 9.30 -3.47 -19.18
C MET A 300 10.69 -3.58 -18.53
N LEU A 301 10.74 -3.79 -17.21
CA LEU A 301 12.00 -3.94 -16.50
C LEU A 301 12.85 -5.13 -16.96
N ARG A 302 12.21 -6.22 -17.40
CA ARG A 302 12.89 -7.44 -17.87
C ARG A 302 13.75 -7.20 -19.12
N THR A 303 13.38 -6.28 -19.98
CA THR A 303 14.03 -6.13 -21.31
C THR A 303 15.49 -5.70 -21.22
N LYS A 304 15.83 -4.76 -20.33
CA LYS A 304 17.20 -4.22 -20.17
C LYS A 304 17.62 -4.06 -18.73
N LEU A 305 16.83 -4.53 -17.77
CA LEU A 305 16.98 -4.28 -16.33
C LEU A 305 16.99 -2.77 -16.00
N ILE A 306 16.35 -1.96 -16.83
CA ILE A 306 16.27 -0.50 -16.71
C ILE A 306 14.91 -0.07 -17.21
N LEU A 307 14.21 0.76 -16.46
CA LEU A 307 13.01 1.44 -16.93
C LEU A 307 13.41 2.68 -17.73
N SER A 308 13.00 2.74 -18.98
CA SER A 308 13.25 3.89 -19.86
C SER A 308 12.25 5.02 -19.60
N SER A 309 12.58 6.24 -20.02
CA SER A 309 11.66 7.39 -19.91
C SER A 309 10.35 7.17 -20.67
N ALA A 310 10.38 6.50 -21.83
CA ALA A 310 9.16 6.20 -22.59
C ALA A 310 8.26 5.23 -21.81
N GLU A 311 8.82 4.16 -21.24
CA GLU A 311 8.08 3.22 -20.39
C GLU A 311 7.54 3.91 -19.13
N SER A 312 8.30 4.82 -18.55
CA SER A 312 7.85 5.63 -17.41
C SER A 312 6.61 6.50 -17.76
N TRP A 313 6.60 7.11 -18.95
CA TRP A 313 5.42 7.84 -19.44
C TRP A 313 4.21 6.93 -19.69
N ILE A 314 4.42 5.68 -20.16
CA ILE A 314 3.33 4.71 -20.33
C ILE A 314 2.72 4.34 -18.97
N LEU A 315 3.54 4.10 -17.95
CA LEU A 315 3.04 3.80 -16.59
C LEU A 315 2.25 5.00 -16.01
N LEU A 316 2.76 6.21 -16.19
CA LEU A 316 2.05 7.42 -15.76
C LEU A 316 0.71 7.59 -16.46
N LEU A 317 0.68 7.39 -17.78
CA LEU A 317 -0.55 7.44 -18.58
C LEU A 317 -1.55 6.37 -18.11
N LEU A 318 -1.08 5.15 -17.83
CA LEU A 318 -1.93 4.07 -17.33
C LEU A 318 -2.55 4.41 -15.96
N TYR A 319 -1.79 5.07 -15.08
CA TYR A 319 -2.34 5.57 -13.81
C TYR A 319 -3.42 6.65 -14.03
N VAL A 320 -3.17 7.59 -14.94
CA VAL A 320 -4.17 8.62 -15.30
C VAL A 320 -5.43 7.97 -15.87
N LEU A 321 -5.29 6.99 -16.76
CA LEU A 321 -6.43 6.23 -17.31
C LEU A 321 -7.18 5.46 -16.21
N PHE A 322 -6.49 4.91 -15.22
CA PHE A 322 -7.11 4.29 -14.05
C PHE A 322 -7.98 5.30 -13.26
N ILE A 323 -7.45 6.48 -12.99
CA ILE A 323 -8.21 7.53 -12.29
C ILE A 323 -9.43 7.97 -13.13
N VAL A 324 -9.26 8.15 -14.44
CA VAL A 324 -10.38 8.47 -15.35
C VAL A 324 -11.43 7.36 -15.33
N TRP A 325 -11.02 6.09 -15.38
CA TRP A 325 -11.95 4.96 -15.25
C TRP A 325 -12.71 5.02 -13.93
N MET A 326 -12.06 5.22 -12.80
CA MET A 326 -12.70 5.32 -11.49
C MET A 326 -13.71 6.49 -11.41
N ILE A 327 -13.38 7.63 -12.01
CA ILE A 327 -14.31 8.79 -12.09
C ILE A 327 -15.53 8.44 -12.95
N LEU A 328 -15.35 7.86 -14.14
CA LEU A 328 -16.44 7.49 -15.03
C LEU A 328 -17.35 6.42 -14.41
N GLU A 329 -16.78 5.47 -13.71
CA GLU A 329 -17.53 4.44 -12.98
C GLU A 329 -18.38 5.04 -11.86
N THR A 330 -17.79 5.94 -11.07
CA THR A 330 -18.45 6.54 -9.91
C THR A 330 -19.56 7.53 -10.31
N PHE A 331 -19.36 8.32 -11.36
CA PHE A 331 -20.32 9.36 -11.79
C PHE A 331 -21.23 8.91 -12.94
N GLY A 332 -21.36 7.61 -13.20
CA GLY A 332 -22.36 7.01 -14.09
C GLY A 332 -22.02 7.06 -15.57
N GLY A 333 -20.76 7.27 -15.94
CA GLY A 333 -20.29 7.19 -17.33
C GLY A 333 -20.00 5.76 -17.81
N MET A 334 -19.79 4.81 -16.90
CA MET A 334 -19.56 3.38 -17.11
C MET A 334 -20.20 2.58 -15.99
N SER A 335 -20.48 1.30 -16.23
CA SER A 335 -21.16 0.40 -15.26
C SER A 335 -20.46 -0.96 -15.15
N LEU A 336 -19.12 -0.99 -15.26
CA LEU A 336 -18.35 -2.24 -15.14
C LEU A 336 -18.29 -2.80 -13.71
N LEU A 337 -18.39 -1.89 -12.71
CA LEU A 337 -18.38 -2.23 -11.28
C LEU A 337 -19.81 -2.16 -10.67
N SER A 338 -20.73 -1.43 -11.26
CA SER A 338 -22.03 -1.09 -10.67
C SER A 338 -23.19 -2.00 -11.10
N GLU A 339 -23.04 -2.87 -12.10
CA GLU A 339 -24.10 -3.81 -12.51
C GLU A 339 -24.50 -4.82 -11.42
N SER A 340 -23.72 -4.92 -10.32
CA SER A 340 -24.02 -5.80 -9.19
C SER A 340 -25.01 -5.22 -8.15
N GLN A 341 -25.36 -3.92 -8.22
CA GLN A 341 -26.23 -3.29 -7.23
C GLN A 341 -27.70 -3.10 -7.70
N GLY A 342 -28.06 -3.57 -8.89
CA GLY A 342 -29.35 -3.30 -9.54
C GLY A 342 -30.13 -4.54 -9.96
N GLY A 343 -30.07 -5.64 -9.20
CA GLY A 343 -30.86 -6.86 -9.43
C GLY A 343 -31.73 -7.22 -8.26
#